data_389af26c5e9e63ce8ea797654bcc9fa5
#
_entry.id   389af26c5e9e63ce8ea797654bcc9fa5
#
_cell.length_a   1.000
_cell.length_b   1.000
_cell.length_c   1.000
_cell.angle_alpha   90.00
_cell.angle_beta   90.00
_cell.angle_gamma   90.00
#
_symmetry.space_group_name_H-M   'P 1'
#
loop_
_entity.id
_entity.type
_entity.pdbx_description
1 polymer ?
#
loop_
_entity_poly.entity_id
_entity_poly.type
_entity_poly.pdbx_seq_one_letter_code
_entity_poly.pdbx_strand_id
1 'polypeptide(L)'
;MNSTKNTLLKFKNCRLLRDDKIIDDDIWVRDGKIVNPEKVFYDEKCYADEEIDCKGALISPGFIELQINGAFGIDFSRHLDDVEAGLLKVAKGLLAHGITAFCPTVVTSPTEVYLRVLPHLKRRAGGSHGATVLGVHIEGPFINVEKKGAHPPKYIKSLDKGFQTVLDMYGSLDNVCILTLAPELMNALPIIHELTSRGITVSLGHSVANLREGEDAVAHGANFITHLFNAMLPFHHRDPGLVGLLASKQIPRIIYYGIITDGIHTHPAAIRIAHRTHPQGLVMVTDAISAMGLEDGTHTIGQMQVEVRGDRAVVAGTETLCGSITTMDKCLRVFKKATGCSLVTALNTATLHPARTIGIQASKGTLNYGADADFVFLDDDLNVWSTWIAGNCVYYDSNFPQATVKATNEIHLKTENSYSCIHKDSPDH
;
A
#
# COMPACT_ATOMS: atom_id res chain seq x y z
N MET A 1 33.75 -0.47 7.70
CA MET A 1 33.20 -0.07 6.37
C MET A 1 33.47 -1.26 5.44
N ASN A 2 32.53 -2.20 5.36
CA ASN A 2 32.60 -3.27 4.36
C ASN A 2 32.06 -2.69 3.06
N SER A 3 32.93 -2.56 2.08
CA SER A 3 32.59 -2.35 0.68
C SER A 3 31.62 -3.47 0.28
N THR A 4 30.34 -3.15 0.12
CA THR A 4 29.38 -4.04 -0.53
C THR A 4 29.89 -4.27 -1.95
N LYS A 5 30.42 -5.45 -2.19
CA LYS A 5 30.76 -5.93 -3.52
C LYS A 5 29.51 -5.71 -4.39
N ASN A 6 29.73 -5.19 -5.58
CA ASN A 6 28.74 -4.99 -6.64
C ASN A 6 28.25 -6.37 -7.14
N THR A 7 27.53 -7.11 -6.28
CA THR A 7 27.15 -8.51 -6.50
C THR A 7 26.02 -8.60 -7.48
N LEU A 8 26.23 -9.35 -8.55
CA LEU A 8 25.24 -9.62 -9.58
C LEU A 8 24.48 -10.90 -9.25
N LEU A 9 23.20 -10.77 -8.90
CA LEU A 9 22.32 -11.86 -8.56
C LEU A 9 21.49 -12.26 -9.76
N LYS A 10 21.26 -13.57 -9.94
CA LYS A 10 20.37 -14.13 -10.95
C LYS A 10 19.33 -15.02 -10.28
N PHE A 11 18.07 -14.64 -10.35
CA PHE A 11 16.92 -15.42 -9.91
C PHE A 11 16.41 -16.23 -11.08
N LYS A 12 16.40 -17.55 -10.96
CA LYS A 12 16.01 -18.49 -12.01
C LYS A 12 14.94 -19.49 -11.55
N ASN A 13 14.38 -20.24 -12.49
CA ASN A 13 13.32 -21.19 -12.22
C ASN A 13 12.12 -20.52 -11.57
N CYS A 14 11.61 -19.48 -12.21
CA CYS A 14 10.49 -18.65 -11.76
C CYS A 14 9.62 -18.17 -12.91
N ARG A 15 8.42 -17.74 -12.56
CA ARG A 15 7.47 -17.07 -13.45
C ARG A 15 7.37 -15.61 -13.03
N LEU A 16 7.47 -14.71 -13.96
CA LEU A 16 7.52 -13.26 -13.69
C LEU A 16 6.24 -12.56 -14.15
N LEU A 17 5.69 -11.71 -13.28
CA LEU A 17 4.69 -10.72 -13.72
C LEU A 17 5.43 -9.53 -14.36
N ARG A 18 5.51 -9.51 -15.68
CA ARG A 18 6.13 -8.43 -16.46
C ARG A 18 5.25 -8.06 -17.65
N ASP A 19 5.10 -6.76 -17.94
CA ASP A 19 4.34 -6.23 -19.08
C ASP A 19 2.93 -6.83 -19.21
N ASP A 20 2.18 -6.85 -18.10
CA ASP A 20 0.83 -7.39 -18.01
C ASP A 20 0.71 -8.87 -18.41
N LYS A 21 1.79 -9.64 -18.25
CA LYS A 21 1.84 -11.08 -18.53
C LYS A 21 2.62 -11.82 -17.46
N ILE A 22 2.30 -13.12 -17.32
CA ILE A 22 3.14 -14.05 -16.56
C ILE A 22 3.97 -14.81 -17.58
N ILE A 23 5.30 -14.70 -17.46
CA ILE A 23 6.28 -15.30 -18.37
C ILE A 23 7.31 -16.12 -17.58
N ASP A 24 7.82 -17.19 -18.19
CA ASP A 24 8.99 -17.91 -17.69
C ASP A 24 10.24 -17.15 -18.12
N ASP A 25 10.91 -16.51 -17.18
CA ASP A 25 12.12 -15.71 -17.43
C ASP A 25 12.94 -15.58 -16.13
N ASP A 26 14.18 -15.11 -16.23
CA ASP A 26 15.06 -14.84 -15.11
C ASP A 26 15.04 -13.36 -14.72
N ILE A 27 15.20 -13.07 -13.43
CA ILE A 27 15.46 -11.69 -12.96
C ILE A 27 16.94 -11.55 -12.62
N TRP A 28 17.55 -10.48 -13.12
CA TRP A 28 18.92 -10.12 -12.77
C TRP A 28 18.93 -8.84 -11.95
N VAL A 29 19.68 -8.86 -10.84
CA VAL A 29 19.70 -7.77 -9.85
C VAL A 29 21.13 -7.36 -9.56
N ARG A 30 21.39 -6.05 -9.61
CA ARG A 30 22.65 -5.43 -9.18
C ARG A 30 22.35 -4.13 -8.44
N ASP A 31 23.01 -3.89 -7.32
CA ASP A 31 22.83 -2.68 -6.49
C ASP A 31 21.37 -2.38 -6.13
N GLY A 32 20.59 -3.43 -5.86
CA GLY A 32 19.17 -3.32 -5.51
C GLY A 32 18.27 -2.96 -6.67
N LYS A 33 18.75 -2.99 -7.92
CA LYS A 33 17.99 -2.70 -9.14
C LYS A 33 17.90 -3.90 -10.06
N ILE A 34 16.79 -4.00 -10.79
CA ILE A 34 16.61 -4.98 -11.85
C ILE A 34 17.40 -4.50 -13.07
N VAL A 35 18.33 -5.35 -13.55
CA VAL A 35 19.19 -5.03 -14.70
C VAL A 35 18.80 -5.82 -15.94
N ASN A 36 19.12 -5.28 -17.12
CA ASN A 36 18.90 -5.98 -18.40
C ASN A 36 20.00 -7.05 -18.56
N PRO A 37 19.63 -8.35 -18.60
CA PRO A 37 20.58 -9.43 -18.72
C PRO A 37 21.37 -9.40 -20.05
N GLU A 38 20.77 -8.92 -21.14
CA GLU A 38 21.46 -8.82 -22.43
C GLU A 38 22.62 -7.84 -22.37
N LYS A 39 22.42 -6.67 -21.75
CA LYS A 39 23.48 -5.68 -21.55
C LYS A 39 24.61 -6.23 -20.69
N VAL A 40 24.24 -6.87 -19.57
CA VAL A 40 25.21 -7.49 -18.66
C VAL A 40 26.05 -8.56 -19.36
N PHE A 41 25.40 -9.42 -20.15
CA PHE A 41 26.07 -10.54 -20.79
C PHE A 41 26.90 -10.11 -22.04
N TYR A 42 26.31 -9.31 -22.92
CA TYR A 42 26.94 -8.97 -24.22
C TYR A 42 27.87 -7.76 -24.13
N ASP A 43 27.46 -6.70 -23.41
CA ASP A 43 28.22 -5.46 -23.36
C ASP A 43 29.27 -5.49 -22.24
N GLU A 44 28.91 -5.95 -21.04
CA GLU A 44 29.79 -5.98 -19.88
C GLU A 44 30.60 -7.30 -19.79
N LYS A 45 30.16 -8.37 -20.48
CA LYS A 45 30.75 -9.73 -20.44
C LYS A 45 30.84 -10.29 -19.01
N CYS A 46 29.83 -9.97 -18.19
CA CYS A 46 29.72 -10.42 -16.82
C CYS A 46 28.74 -11.61 -16.70
N TYR A 47 29.04 -12.49 -15.76
CA TYR A 47 28.19 -13.58 -15.34
C TYR A 47 27.68 -13.31 -13.93
N ALA A 48 26.54 -13.91 -13.56
CA ALA A 48 26.03 -13.77 -12.20
C ALA A 48 27.05 -14.32 -11.18
N ASP A 49 27.26 -13.57 -10.11
CA ASP A 49 28.09 -14.02 -8.98
C ASP A 49 27.37 -15.11 -8.19
N GLU A 50 26.04 -14.97 -8.06
CA GLU A 50 25.17 -15.91 -7.35
C GLU A 50 23.92 -16.22 -8.17
N GLU A 51 23.54 -17.48 -8.22
CA GLU A 51 22.28 -17.95 -8.77
C GLU A 51 21.32 -18.40 -7.67
N ILE A 52 20.10 -17.88 -7.70
CA ILE A 52 19.03 -18.15 -6.74
C ILE A 52 17.95 -18.94 -7.45
N ASP A 53 17.77 -20.21 -7.06
CA ASP A 53 16.71 -21.06 -7.57
C ASP A 53 15.40 -20.76 -6.82
N CYS A 54 14.43 -20.19 -7.52
CA CYS A 54 13.14 -19.75 -6.97
C CYS A 54 12.09 -20.84 -6.84
N LYS A 55 12.44 -22.12 -7.16
CA LYS A 55 11.57 -23.29 -6.99
C LYS A 55 10.21 -23.22 -7.72
N GLY A 56 10.14 -22.51 -8.84
CA GLY A 56 8.91 -22.36 -9.63
C GLY A 56 7.95 -21.29 -9.10
N ALA A 57 8.37 -20.48 -8.12
CA ALA A 57 7.55 -19.40 -7.59
C ALA A 57 7.09 -18.42 -8.67
N LEU A 58 5.90 -17.84 -8.47
CA LEU A 58 5.48 -16.64 -9.19
C LEU A 58 6.11 -15.41 -8.52
N ILE A 59 6.93 -14.67 -9.24
CA ILE A 59 7.51 -13.42 -8.79
C ILE A 59 6.65 -12.26 -9.28
N SER A 60 6.06 -11.53 -8.35
CA SER A 60 5.34 -10.28 -8.55
C SER A 60 6.16 -9.12 -8.02
N PRO A 61 6.03 -7.90 -8.59
CA PRO A 61 6.47 -6.71 -7.85
C PRO A 61 5.93 -6.74 -6.43
N GLY A 62 6.66 -6.18 -5.47
CA GLY A 62 6.22 -6.06 -4.09
C GLY A 62 4.94 -5.23 -3.97
N PHE A 63 4.07 -5.59 -3.04
CA PHE A 63 2.80 -4.88 -2.85
C PHE A 63 3.04 -3.50 -2.25
N ILE A 64 2.17 -2.56 -2.65
CA ILE A 64 2.20 -1.16 -2.22
C ILE A 64 0.88 -0.84 -1.53
N GLU A 65 0.94 -0.49 -0.25
CA GLU A 65 -0.23 -0.13 0.57
C GLU A 65 -0.33 1.40 0.69
N LEU A 66 -1.41 1.99 0.16
CA LEU A 66 -1.60 3.44 0.16
C LEU A 66 -2.47 3.96 1.31
N GLN A 67 -3.13 3.08 2.06
CA GLN A 67 -4.02 3.47 3.16
C GLN A 67 -4.02 2.42 4.27
N ILE A 68 -3.32 2.71 5.36
CA ILE A 68 -3.25 1.88 6.56
C ILE A 68 -3.09 2.77 7.80
N ASN A 69 -4.06 2.70 8.74
CA ASN A 69 -4.08 3.54 9.95
C ASN A 69 -3.17 3.00 11.04
N GLY A 70 -2.81 1.72 10.95
CA GLY A 70 -1.96 1.02 11.88
C GLY A 70 -2.06 -0.48 11.75
N ALA A 71 -1.24 -1.20 12.53
CA ALA A 71 -1.24 -2.65 12.65
C ALA A 71 -0.46 -3.08 13.90
N PHE A 72 -0.60 -4.33 14.30
CA PHE A 72 0.20 -4.94 15.37
C PHE A 72 0.17 -4.16 16.69
N GLY A 73 -0.97 -3.55 17.03
CA GLY A 73 -1.16 -2.74 18.21
C GLY A 73 -0.72 -1.27 18.08
N ILE A 74 -0.20 -0.85 16.92
CA ILE A 74 0.26 0.52 16.65
C ILE A 74 -0.80 1.27 15.84
N ASP A 75 -1.15 2.50 16.26
CA ASP A 75 -2.02 3.45 15.54
C ASP A 75 -1.20 4.71 15.29
N PHE A 76 -1.00 5.08 14.03
CA PHE A 76 -0.14 6.21 13.65
C PHE A 76 -0.64 7.56 14.12
N SER A 77 -1.93 7.69 14.44
CA SER A 77 -2.53 8.92 14.97
C SER A 77 -2.53 8.99 16.50
N ARG A 78 -2.24 7.88 17.20
CA ARG A 78 -2.39 7.78 18.67
C ARG A 78 -1.14 7.29 19.38
N HIS A 79 -0.25 6.58 18.70
CA HIS A 79 1.01 6.11 19.28
C HIS A 79 2.04 7.25 19.26
N LEU A 80 1.93 8.14 20.26
CA LEU A 80 2.67 9.41 20.29
C LEU A 80 3.96 9.36 21.10
N ASP A 81 4.18 8.31 21.91
CA ASP A 81 5.33 8.22 22.82
C ASP A 81 6.61 7.86 22.07
N ASP A 82 6.51 6.92 21.12
CA ASP A 82 7.62 6.54 20.23
C ASP A 82 7.09 6.24 18.82
N VAL A 83 6.86 7.30 18.07
CA VAL A 83 6.30 7.22 16.70
C VAL A 83 7.22 6.42 15.77
N GLU A 84 8.53 6.56 15.93
CA GLU A 84 9.50 5.90 15.05
C GLU A 84 9.57 4.39 15.30
N ALA A 85 9.62 3.96 16.55
CA ALA A 85 9.56 2.54 16.89
C ALA A 85 8.25 1.89 16.45
N GLY A 86 7.12 2.61 16.61
CA GLY A 86 5.82 2.17 16.14
C GLY A 86 5.80 1.99 14.61
N LEU A 87 6.33 2.97 13.87
CA LEU A 87 6.45 2.90 12.42
C LEU A 87 7.29 1.71 11.96
N LEU A 88 8.44 1.46 12.60
CA LEU A 88 9.32 0.34 12.27
C LEU A 88 8.67 -1.01 12.58
N LYS A 89 7.95 -1.13 13.70
CA LYS A 89 7.20 -2.34 14.05
C LYS A 89 6.19 -2.69 12.96
N VAL A 90 5.40 -1.71 12.52
CA VAL A 90 4.43 -1.92 11.44
C VAL A 90 5.14 -2.26 10.14
N ALA A 91 6.14 -1.46 9.72
CA ALA A 91 6.89 -1.69 8.49
C ALA A 91 7.48 -3.10 8.41
N LYS A 92 7.96 -3.63 9.55
CA LYS A 92 8.52 -4.99 9.64
C LYS A 92 7.43 -6.06 9.53
N GLY A 93 6.31 -5.89 10.23
CA GLY A 93 5.19 -6.86 10.19
C GLY A 93 4.54 -6.95 8.82
N LEU A 94 4.49 -5.85 8.07
CA LEU A 94 3.90 -5.81 6.72
C LEU A 94 4.64 -6.69 5.71
N LEU A 95 5.92 -6.99 5.94
CA LEU A 95 6.70 -7.88 5.06
C LEU A 95 6.09 -9.28 4.96
N ALA A 96 5.47 -9.79 6.02
CA ALA A 96 4.80 -11.11 6.02
C ALA A 96 3.59 -11.17 5.08
N HIS A 97 3.09 -10.02 4.65
CA HIS A 97 1.94 -9.87 3.76
C HIS A 97 2.33 -9.38 2.36
N GLY A 98 3.64 -9.47 2.02
CA GLY A 98 4.17 -9.10 0.71
C GLY A 98 4.27 -7.59 0.46
N ILE A 99 4.02 -6.74 1.46
CA ILE A 99 4.10 -5.29 1.31
C ILE A 99 5.57 -4.85 1.41
N THR A 100 6.09 -4.31 0.32
CA THR A 100 7.46 -3.77 0.25
C THR A 100 7.51 -2.25 0.41
N ALA A 101 6.35 -1.58 0.24
CA ALA A 101 6.24 -0.14 0.38
C ALA A 101 4.84 0.27 0.87
N PHE A 102 4.75 1.33 1.68
CA PHE A 102 3.46 1.79 2.21
C PHE A 102 3.45 3.27 2.56
N CYS A 103 2.22 3.80 2.69
CA CYS A 103 1.93 5.12 3.23
C CYS A 103 1.24 4.97 4.60
N PRO A 104 1.92 5.24 5.75
CA PRO A 104 1.23 5.32 7.03
C PRO A 104 0.16 6.39 6.96
N THR A 105 -1.06 6.07 7.44
CA THR A 105 -2.22 6.96 7.36
C THR A 105 -2.48 7.62 8.71
N VAL A 106 -2.54 8.95 8.72
CA VAL A 106 -2.90 9.75 9.90
C VAL A 106 -4.29 10.30 9.70
N VAL A 107 -5.24 9.83 10.53
CA VAL A 107 -6.65 10.24 10.45
C VAL A 107 -6.91 11.55 11.18
N THR A 108 -8.13 12.10 10.98
CA THR A 108 -8.58 13.33 11.63
C THR A 108 -8.21 13.37 13.11
N SER A 109 -7.38 14.32 13.46
CA SER A 109 -6.78 14.50 14.78
C SER A 109 -6.68 15.99 15.14
N PRO A 110 -6.43 16.37 16.39
CA PRO A 110 -6.08 17.74 16.71
C PRO A 110 -4.74 18.14 16.09
N THR A 111 -4.54 19.45 15.88
CA THR A 111 -3.33 20.02 15.26
C THR A 111 -2.03 19.53 15.91
N GLU A 112 -2.02 19.44 17.23
CA GLU A 112 -0.85 19.02 18.00
C GLU A 112 -0.38 17.61 17.65
N VAL A 113 -1.31 16.72 17.28
CA VAL A 113 -0.98 15.34 16.84
C VAL A 113 -0.25 15.40 15.50
N TYR A 114 -0.75 16.14 14.51
CA TYR A 114 -0.08 16.27 13.22
C TYR A 114 1.32 16.88 13.38
N LEU A 115 1.45 17.97 14.14
CA LEU A 115 2.74 18.61 14.40
C LEU A 115 3.73 17.69 15.13
N ARG A 116 3.23 16.74 15.93
CA ARG A 116 4.05 15.76 16.63
C ARG A 116 4.44 14.57 15.74
N VAL A 117 3.52 13.99 14.95
CA VAL A 117 3.78 12.73 14.24
C VAL A 117 4.41 12.92 12.86
N LEU A 118 4.00 13.93 12.08
CA LEU A 118 4.46 14.10 10.69
C LEU A 118 5.99 14.27 10.57
N PRO A 119 6.71 14.94 11.49
CA PRO A 119 8.16 15.02 11.43
C PRO A 119 8.89 13.68 11.59
N HIS A 120 8.24 12.66 12.17
CA HIS A 120 8.80 11.33 12.40
C HIS A 120 8.41 10.30 11.34
N LEU A 121 7.29 10.52 10.63
CA LEU A 121 6.81 9.66 9.56
C LEU A 121 7.51 9.99 8.22
N LYS A 122 8.84 10.00 8.24
CA LYS A 122 9.66 10.38 7.09
C LYS A 122 9.71 9.29 6.02
N ARG A 123 9.88 9.71 4.77
CA ARG A 123 10.25 8.81 3.68
C ARG A 123 11.51 8.04 4.04
N ARG A 124 11.49 6.72 3.89
CA ARG A 124 12.61 5.84 4.28
C ARG A 124 12.67 4.64 3.34
N ALA A 125 13.84 4.33 2.84
CA ALA A 125 14.05 3.09 2.08
C ALA A 125 13.79 1.87 2.96
N GLY A 126 13.20 0.83 2.38
CA GLY A 126 12.98 -0.45 3.02
C GLY A 126 14.24 -1.31 3.08
N GLY A 127 14.12 -2.46 3.74
CA GLY A 127 15.20 -3.45 3.90
C GLY A 127 14.86 -4.45 5.01
N SER A 128 15.87 -5.02 5.64
CA SER A 128 15.70 -5.98 6.76
C SER A 128 14.92 -5.40 7.97
N HIS A 129 14.86 -4.07 8.07
CA HIS A 129 14.13 -3.36 9.13
C HIS A 129 12.65 -3.12 8.81
N GLY A 130 12.21 -3.40 7.56
CA GLY A 130 10.80 -3.28 7.17
C GLY A 130 10.59 -2.73 5.77
N ALA A 131 9.31 -2.57 5.40
CA ALA A 131 8.88 -2.01 4.13
C ALA A 131 9.27 -0.53 3.98
N THR A 132 9.43 -0.07 2.73
CA THR A 132 9.70 1.34 2.38
C THR A 132 8.55 2.23 2.83
N VAL A 133 8.85 3.33 3.53
CA VAL A 133 7.88 4.39 3.84
C VAL A 133 7.90 5.40 2.69
N LEU A 134 6.78 5.49 1.95
CA LEU A 134 6.65 6.35 0.76
C LEU A 134 6.31 7.80 1.08
N GLY A 135 5.97 8.08 2.32
CA GLY A 135 5.41 9.33 2.83
C GLY A 135 4.04 9.07 3.43
N VAL A 136 3.46 10.08 4.06
CA VAL A 136 2.23 9.97 4.83
C VAL A 136 1.00 10.13 3.94
N HIS A 137 -0.02 9.31 4.19
CA HIS A 137 -1.38 9.61 3.76
C HIS A 137 -2.10 10.32 4.90
N ILE A 138 -2.50 11.57 4.68
CA ILE A 138 -3.31 12.32 5.65
C ILE A 138 -4.79 12.18 5.25
N GLU A 139 -5.60 11.63 6.14
CA GLU A 139 -7.03 11.43 5.91
C GLU A 139 -7.86 12.37 6.80
N GLY A 140 -8.28 13.49 6.24
CA GLY A 140 -8.91 14.58 6.98
C GLY A 140 -7.88 15.45 7.74
N PRO A 141 -8.33 16.51 8.45
CA PRO A 141 -9.67 16.79 8.93
C PRO A 141 -10.60 17.56 7.98
N PHE A 142 -10.17 17.85 6.77
CA PHE A 142 -10.95 18.60 5.78
C PHE A 142 -11.93 17.69 5.05
N ILE A 143 -12.88 17.14 5.81
CA ILE A 143 -13.88 16.17 5.38
C ILE A 143 -15.29 16.63 5.77
N ASN A 144 -16.30 16.01 5.17
CA ASN A 144 -17.69 16.34 5.49
C ASN A 144 -18.14 15.62 6.77
N VAL A 145 -18.77 16.37 7.69
CA VAL A 145 -19.24 15.83 8.97
C VAL A 145 -20.31 14.74 8.81
N GLU A 146 -21.14 14.82 7.74
CA GLU A 146 -22.17 13.82 7.47
C GLU A 146 -21.58 12.48 7.00
N LYS A 147 -20.36 12.52 6.46
CA LYS A 147 -19.61 11.36 5.97
C LYS A 147 -18.35 11.09 6.78
N LYS A 148 -18.33 11.54 8.03
CA LYS A 148 -17.16 11.42 8.92
C LYS A 148 -16.71 9.97 9.20
N GLY A 149 -17.60 8.98 9.05
CA GLY A 149 -17.27 7.61 9.45
C GLY A 149 -16.85 7.54 10.92
N ALA A 150 -15.69 6.95 11.19
CA ALA A 150 -15.08 6.84 12.52
C ALA A 150 -14.29 8.09 12.97
N HIS A 151 -14.18 9.13 12.11
CA HIS A 151 -13.44 10.34 12.45
C HIS A 151 -14.13 11.15 13.55
N PRO A 152 -13.39 11.67 14.56
CA PRO A 152 -13.98 12.43 15.66
C PRO A 152 -14.53 13.78 15.16
N PRO A 153 -15.85 14.05 15.29
CA PRO A 153 -16.46 15.23 14.67
C PRO A 153 -15.93 16.56 15.23
N LYS A 154 -15.45 16.59 16.47
CA LYS A 154 -14.89 17.79 17.10
C LYS A 154 -13.59 18.30 16.46
N TYR A 155 -12.92 17.45 15.66
CA TYR A 155 -11.65 17.81 15.00
C TYR A 155 -11.80 18.05 13.50
N ILE A 156 -12.99 17.82 12.93
CA ILE A 156 -13.28 18.16 11.54
C ILE A 156 -13.18 19.69 11.37
N LYS A 157 -12.56 20.12 10.28
CA LYS A 157 -12.26 21.54 10.00
C LYS A 157 -12.74 21.92 8.61
N SER A 158 -13.10 23.19 8.49
CA SER A 158 -13.33 23.89 7.21
C SER A 158 -12.01 24.42 6.65
N LEU A 159 -12.04 24.90 5.40
CA LEU A 159 -10.90 25.47 4.68
C LEU A 159 -10.99 27.00 4.59
N ASP A 160 -11.41 27.66 5.66
CA ASP A 160 -11.83 29.06 5.69
C ASP A 160 -10.76 30.06 5.20
N LYS A 161 -9.49 29.82 5.51
CA LYS A 161 -8.36 30.64 5.09
C LYS A 161 -7.64 30.11 3.84
N GLY A 162 -8.33 29.26 3.05
CA GLY A 162 -7.73 28.62 1.89
C GLY A 162 -6.51 27.77 2.26
N PHE A 163 -5.46 27.80 1.45
CA PHE A 163 -4.27 26.97 1.66
C PHE A 163 -3.53 27.25 2.98
N GLN A 164 -3.67 28.46 3.55
CA GLN A 164 -3.09 28.75 4.85
C GLN A 164 -3.68 27.87 5.96
N THR A 165 -4.97 27.48 5.86
CA THR A 165 -5.58 26.53 6.81
C THR A 165 -4.87 25.17 6.79
N VAL A 166 -4.44 24.72 5.61
CA VAL A 166 -3.69 23.47 5.44
C VAL A 166 -2.34 23.55 6.15
N LEU A 167 -1.62 24.67 5.97
CA LEU A 167 -0.32 24.88 6.62
C LEU A 167 -0.46 25.07 8.14
N ASP A 168 -1.47 25.81 8.60
CA ASP A 168 -1.75 25.97 10.02
C ASP A 168 -2.06 24.62 10.71
N MET A 169 -2.69 23.68 9.98
CA MET A 169 -3.07 22.37 10.50
C MET A 169 -1.90 21.38 10.56
N TYR A 170 -1.12 21.29 9.49
CA TYR A 170 -0.12 20.22 9.35
C TYR A 170 1.32 20.69 9.56
N GLY A 171 1.57 21.99 9.58
CA GLY A 171 2.91 22.58 9.62
C GLY A 171 3.64 22.41 8.30
N SER A 172 4.42 21.33 8.14
CA SER A 172 5.10 20.97 6.89
C SER A 172 4.35 19.88 6.13
N LEU A 173 4.41 19.94 4.79
CA LEU A 173 3.90 18.93 3.87
C LEU A 173 5.00 18.06 3.26
N ASP A 174 6.26 18.21 3.66
CA ASP A 174 7.43 17.55 3.02
C ASP A 174 7.33 16.03 3.02
N ASN A 175 6.75 15.45 4.07
CA ASN A 175 6.57 14.01 4.21
C ASN A 175 5.21 13.53 3.68
N VAL A 176 4.33 14.42 3.20
CA VAL A 176 2.99 14.05 2.73
C VAL A 176 3.09 13.47 1.32
N CYS A 177 2.50 12.29 1.13
CA CYS A 177 2.38 11.62 -0.16
C CYS A 177 0.95 11.76 -0.71
N ILE A 178 -0.04 11.55 0.15
CA ILE A 178 -1.45 11.59 -0.21
C ILE A 178 -2.20 12.45 0.81
N LEU A 179 -3.16 13.25 0.35
CA LEU A 179 -4.07 14.00 1.20
C LEU A 179 -5.51 13.75 0.76
N THR A 180 -6.33 13.21 1.67
CA THR A 180 -7.78 13.01 1.47
C THR A 180 -8.55 14.21 1.99
N LEU A 181 -9.44 14.75 1.14
CA LEU A 181 -10.37 15.81 1.49
C LEU A 181 -11.71 15.67 0.75
N ALA A 182 -12.73 16.36 1.26
CA ALA A 182 -14.05 16.45 0.63
C ALA A 182 -14.06 17.63 -0.38
N PRO A 183 -14.34 17.35 -1.68
CA PRO A 183 -14.22 18.37 -2.74
C PRO A 183 -15.30 19.46 -2.69
N GLU A 184 -16.45 19.18 -2.07
CA GLU A 184 -17.54 20.14 -1.91
C GLU A 184 -17.29 21.22 -0.85
N LEU A 185 -16.20 21.10 -0.07
CA LEU A 185 -15.84 22.13 0.92
C LEU A 185 -15.46 23.43 0.22
N MET A 186 -15.87 24.54 0.83
CA MET A 186 -15.46 25.87 0.35
C MET A 186 -13.93 25.98 0.27
N ASN A 187 -13.41 26.54 -0.80
CA ASN A 187 -11.97 26.63 -1.12
C ASN A 187 -11.26 25.30 -1.43
N ALA A 188 -11.96 24.17 -1.54
CA ALA A 188 -11.31 22.88 -1.83
C ALA A 188 -10.60 22.87 -3.19
N LEU A 189 -11.23 23.38 -4.27
CA LEU A 189 -10.67 23.31 -5.62
C LEU A 189 -9.31 24.03 -5.77
N PRO A 190 -9.11 25.29 -5.32
CA PRO A 190 -7.81 25.92 -5.33
C PRO A 190 -6.76 25.16 -4.50
N ILE A 191 -7.16 24.57 -3.37
CA ILE A 191 -6.27 23.78 -2.51
C ILE A 191 -5.86 22.48 -3.20
N ILE A 192 -6.78 21.79 -3.88
CA ILE A 192 -6.46 20.60 -4.70
C ILE A 192 -5.40 20.96 -5.73
N HIS A 193 -5.57 22.07 -6.45
CA HIS A 193 -4.60 22.53 -7.44
C HIS A 193 -3.23 22.81 -6.81
N GLU A 194 -3.17 23.50 -5.69
CA GLU A 194 -1.92 23.83 -4.99
C GLU A 194 -1.21 22.56 -4.47
N LEU A 195 -1.96 21.60 -3.87
CA LEU A 195 -1.39 20.33 -3.39
C LEU A 195 -0.81 19.51 -4.53
N THR A 196 -1.54 19.40 -5.65
CA THR A 196 -1.08 18.63 -6.82
C THR A 196 0.12 19.28 -7.51
N SER A 197 0.19 20.63 -7.53
CA SER A 197 1.37 21.34 -8.05
C SER A 197 2.64 21.09 -7.23
N ARG A 198 2.48 20.71 -5.96
CA ARG A 198 3.57 20.28 -5.05
C ARG A 198 3.91 18.81 -5.14
N GLY A 199 3.26 18.06 -6.06
CA GLY A 199 3.46 16.61 -6.22
C GLY A 199 2.78 15.77 -5.16
N ILE A 200 1.81 16.32 -4.41
CA ILE A 200 1.01 15.58 -3.45
C ILE A 200 -0.22 15.01 -4.18
N THR A 201 -0.44 13.72 -4.06
CA THR A 201 -1.64 13.06 -4.57
C THR A 201 -2.86 13.50 -3.77
N VAL A 202 -3.87 14.06 -4.43
CA VAL A 202 -5.11 14.43 -3.76
C VAL A 202 -6.14 13.33 -3.98
N SER A 203 -6.70 12.85 -2.86
CA SER A 203 -7.75 11.83 -2.82
C SER A 203 -9.08 12.44 -2.37
N LEU A 204 -10.16 12.06 -3.04
CA LEU A 204 -11.51 12.51 -2.73
C LEU A 204 -12.21 11.48 -1.84
N GLY A 205 -12.68 11.88 -0.68
CA GLY A 205 -13.32 10.96 0.24
C GLY A 205 -13.98 11.67 1.43
N HIS A 206 -14.74 10.91 2.22
CA HIS A 206 -15.52 11.44 3.34
C HIS A 206 -16.38 12.64 2.92
N SER A 207 -17.21 12.45 1.89
CA SER A 207 -17.77 13.52 1.08
C SER A 207 -19.24 13.27 0.74
N VAL A 208 -20.01 14.34 0.65
CA VAL A 208 -21.35 14.36 0.09
C VAL A 208 -21.38 14.96 -1.32
N ALA A 209 -20.23 15.10 -1.97
CA ALA A 209 -20.11 15.69 -3.30
C ALA A 209 -20.99 14.97 -4.32
N ASN A 210 -21.64 15.75 -5.16
CA ASN A 210 -22.30 15.30 -6.37
C ASN A 210 -21.26 14.97 -7.47
N LEU A 211 -21.70 14.41 -8.60
CA LEU A 211 -20.80 14.04 -9.69
C LEU A 211 -20.01 15.24 -10.22
N ARG A 212 -20.66 16.40 -10.40
CA ARG A 212 -20.03 17.59 -10.97
C ARG A 212 -18.93 18.14 -10.06
N GLU A 213 -19.17 18.21 -8.75
CA GLU A 213 -18.15 18.63 -7.78
C GLU A 213 -16.94 17.68 -7.80
N GLY A 214 -17.16 16.37 -7.97
CA GLY A 214 -16.09 15.41 -8.17
C GLY A 214 -15.32 15.62 -9.48
N GLU A 215 -16.01 15.87 -10.60
CA GLU A 215 -15.42 16.19 -11.90
C GLU A 215 -14.58 17.48 -11.86
N ASP A 216 -15.09 18.52 -11.21
CA ASP A 216 -14.38 19.78 -11.00
C ASP A 216 -13.10 19.57 -10.16
N ALA A 217 -13.16 18.73 -9.12
CA ALA A 217 -11.99 18.38 -8.33
C ALA A 217 -10.93 17.63 -9.15
N VAL A 218 -11.35 16.69 -10.01
CA VAL A 218 -10.44 15.97 -10.93
C VAL A 218 -9.83 16.93 -11.95
N ALA A 219 -10.58 17.90 -12.46
CA ALA A 219 -10.06 18.94 -13.36
C ALA A 219 -9.00 19.81 -12.69
N HIS A 220 -9.08 20.01 -11.36
CA HIS A 220 -8.08 20.72 -10.56
C HIS A 220 -6.90 19.86 -10.11
N GLY A 221 -6.88 18.58 -10.45
CA GLY A 221 -5.71 17.71 -10.24
C GLY A 221 -5.94 16.49 -9.37
N ALA A 222 -7.05 16.37 -8.65
CA ALA A 222 -7.35 15.17 -7.88
C ALA A 222 -7.34 13.93 -8.80
N ASN A 223 -6.71 12.84 -8.38
CA ASN A 223 -6.56 11.63 -9.21
C ASN A 223 -6.88 10.33 -8.46
N PHE A 224 -7.27 10.42 -7.19
CA PHE A 224 -7.57 9.27 -6.35
C PHE A 224 -8.93 9.43 -5.67
N ILE A 225 -9.60 8.32 -5.35
CA ILE A 225 -10.80 8.26 -4.53
C ILE A 225 -10.49 7.35 -3.34
N THR A 226 -10.70 7.84 -2.13
CA THR A 226 -10.46 7.11 -0.89
C THR A 226 -11.54 6.05 -0.71
N HIS A 227 -11.17 4.80 -0.42
CA HIS A 227 -12.02 3.65 -0.08
C HIS A 227 -13.44 3.70 -0.69
N LEU A 228 -13.49 3.62 -2.02
CA LEU A 228 -14.73 3.70 -2.82
C LEU A 228 -15.90 2.96 -2.16
N PHE A 229 -17.09 3.57 -2.19
CA PHE A 229 -18.33 3.20 -1.53
C PHE A 229 -18.42 3.52 -0.04
N ASN A 230 -17.28 3.64 0.67
CA ASN A 230 -17.28 3.93 2.10
C ASN A 230 -17.23 5.44 2.33
N ALA A 231 -17.97 5.92 3.31
CA ALA A 231 -18.02 7.34 3.72
C ALA A 231 -18.26 8.33 2.57
N MET A 232 -19.13 7.99 1.62
CA MET A 232 -19.59 8.84 0.52
C MET A 232 -21.10 8.66 0.27
N LEU A 233 -21.67 9.46 -0.62
CA LEU A 233 -23.05 9.25 -1.03
C LEU A 233 -23.17 7.91 -1.78
N PRO A 234 -24.25 7.14 -1.55
CA PRO A 234 -24.50 5.95 -2.33
C PRO A 234 -24.78 6.32 -3.79
N PHE A 235 -24.43 5.41 -4.72
CA PHE A 235 -24.77 5.59 -6.13
C PHE A 235 -26.27 5.82 -6.30
N HIS A 236 -26.62 6.94 -6.93
CA HIS A 236 -28.00 7.24 -7.30
C HIS A 236 -28.07 7.53 -8.81
N HIS A 237 -29.06 6.95 -9.52
CA HIS A 237 -29.13 6.97 -10.98
C HIS A 237 -29.26 8.37 -11.63
N ARG A 238 -29.68 9.38 -10.89
CA ARG A 238 -29.75 10.78 -11.35
C ARG A 238 -28.57 11.64 -10.92
N ASP A 239 -27.89 11.25 -9.86
CA ASP A 239 -26.64 11.85 -9.40
C ASP A 239 -25.77 10.77 -8.73
N PRO A 240 -24.85 10.18 -9.47
CA PRO A 240 -24.06 9.05 -8.97
C PRO A 240 -22.95 9.45 -7.99
N GLY A 241 -22.80 10.74 -7.65
CA GLY A 241 -21.80 11.23 -6.71
C GLY A 241 -20.37 10.87 -7.15
N LEU A 242 -19.47 10.70 -6.18
CA LEU A 242 -18.08 10.31 -6.46
C LEU A 242 -17.95 8.94 -7.15
N VAL A 243 -18.90 8.03 -6.92
CA VAL A 243 -18.93 6.72 -7.61
C VAL A 243 -19.05 6.90 -9.12
N GLY A 244 -19.74 7.94 -9.58
CA GLY A 244 -19.92 8.27 -10.99
C GLY A 244 -18.65 8.63 -11.72
N LEU A 245 -17.60 9.06 -11.01
CA LEU A 245 -16.30 9.40 -11.60
C LEU A 245 -15.68 8.22 -12.36
N LEU A 246 -15.98 6.97 -11.96
CA LEU A 246 -15.48 5.77 -12.62
C LEU A 246 -15.97 5.61 -14.06
N ALA A 247 -17.05 6.30 -14.42
CA ALA A 247 -17.68 6.20 -15.75
C ALA A 247 -17.88 7.57 -16.40
N SER A 248 -17.38 8.66 -15.80
CA SER A 248 -17.54 10.00 -16.33
C SER A 248 -16.75 10.19 -17.64
N LYS A 249 -17.42 10.74 -18.65
CA LYS A 249 -16.82 11.14 -19.93
C LYS A 249 -16.06 12.46 -19.84
N GLN A 250 -16.22 13.22 -18.77
CA GLN A 250 -15.52 14.49 -18.55
C GLN A 250 -14.07 14.26 -18.05
N ILE A 251 -13.74 13.03 -17.64
CA ILE A 251 -12.41 12.69 -17.15
C ILE A 251 -11.58 12.06 -18.28
N PRO A 252 -10.59 12.79 -18.87
CA PRO A 252 -9.80 12.30 -20.00
C PRO A 252 -8.67 11.35 -19.61
N ARG A 253 -8.54 11.02 -18.32
CA ARG A 253 -7.46 10.21 -17.74
C ARG A 253 -8.01 9.12 -16.84
N ILE A 254 -7.16 8.18 -16.45
CA ILE A 254 -7.54 7.18 -15.44
C ILE A 254 -7.71 7.91 -14.09
N ILE A 255 -8.88 7.73 -13.47
CA ILE A 255 -9.10 8.04 -12.05
C ILE A 255 -8.83 6.78 -11.23
N TYR A 256 -7.95 6.87 -10.25
CA TYR A 256 -7.68 5.76 -9.37
C TYR A 256 -8.67 5.77 -8.18
N TYR A 257 -8.92 4.60 -7.60
CA TYR A 257 -9.78 4.48 -6.44
C TYR A 257 -9.32 3.35 -5.52
N GLY A 258 -9.18 3.68 -4.24
CA GLY A 258 -8.96 2.70 -3.19
C GLY A 258 -10.21 1.85 -2.98
N ILE A 259 -10.04 0.57 -2.69
CA ILE A 259 -11.16 -0.30 -2.34
C ILE A 259 -10.72 -1.35 -1.33
N ILE A 260 -11.51 -1.54 -0.26
CA ILE A 260 -11.27 -2.53 0.78
C ILE A 260 -11.97 -3.82 0.36
N THR A 261 -11.22 -4.84 -0.01
CA THR A 261 -11.79 -6.08 -0.57
C THR A 261 -11.78 -7.23 0.43
N ASP A 262 -12.10 -6.95 1.68
CA ASP A 262 -12.21 -7.94 2.76
C ASP A 262 -13.53 -8.74 2.77
N GLY A 263 -14.49 -8.35 1.93
CA GLY A 263 -15.83 -8.94 1.88
C GLY A 263 -16.76 -8.49 3.01
N ILE A 264 -16.30 -7.58 3.87
CA ILE A 264 -17.02 -7.00 5.02
C ILE A 264 -17.34 -5.53 4.73
N HIS A 265 -16.32 -4.71 4.46
CA HIS A 265 -16.47 -3.28 4.14
C HIS A 265 -17.04 -3.07 2.74
N THR A 266 -16.76 -3.98 1.81
CA THR A 266 -17.30 -3.93 0.45
C THR A 266 -17.84 -5.31 0.06
N HIS A 267 -19.14 -5.37 -0.23
CA HIS A 267 -19.80 -6.60 -0.68
C HIS A 267 -19.19 -7.09 -2.00
N PRO A 268 -19.01 -8.41 -2.23
CA PRO A 268 -18.43 -8.95 -3.48
C PRO A 268 -19.12 -8.46 -4.76
N ALA A 269 -20.42 -8.18 -4.74
CA ALA A 269 -21.13 -7.62 -5.88
C ALA A 269 -20.71 -6.18 -6.18
N ALA A 270 -20.48 -5.34 -5.16
CA ALA A 270 -19.98 -3.97 -5.32
C ALA A 270 -18.54 -3.96 -5.84
N ILE A 271 -17.69 -4.87 -5.35
CA ILE A 271 -16.34 -5.09 -5.88
C ILE A 271 -16.39 -5.39 -7.39
N ARG A 272 -17.30 -6.30 -7.83
CA ARG A 272 -17.50 -6.61 -9.26
C ARG A 272 -17.95 -5.42 -10.09
N ILE A 273 -18.87 -4.60 -9.55
CA ILE A 273 -19.36 -3.40 -10.23
C ILE A 273 -18.20 -2.44 -10.46
N ALA A 274 -17.44 -2.10 -9.42
CA ALA A 274 -16.29 -1.19 -9.54
C ALA A 274 -15.25 -1.72 -10.53
N HIS A 275 -14.85 -2.99 -10.38
CA HIS A 275 -13.87 -3.63 -11.27
C HIS A 275 -14.34 -3.65 -12.74
N ARG A 276 -15.59 -3.99 -13.03
CA ARG A 276 -16.11 -4.04 -14.40
C ARG A 276 -16.27 -2.66 -15.02
N THR A 277 -16.55 -1.64 -14.20
CA THR A 277 -16.72 -0.27 -14.66
C THR A 277 -15.36 0.36 -14.99
N HIS A 278 -14.38 0.21 -14.11
CA HIS A 278 -13.09 0.89 -14.26
C HIS A 278 -11.91 0.03 -13.73
N PRO A 279 -11.57 -1.08 -14.39
CA PRO A 279 -10.57 -2.04 -13.90
C PRO A 279 -9.17 -1.45 -13.75
N GLN A 280 -8.80 -0.48 -14.60
CA GLN A 280 -7.46 0.11 -14.64
C GLN A 280 -7.19 1.09 -13.49
N GLY A 281 -8.25 1.59 -12.84
CA GLY A 281 -8.14 2.54 -11.73
C GLY A 281 -8.21 1.88 -10.35
N LEU A 282 -8.51 0.58 -10.26
CA LEU A 282 -8.65 -0.10 -8.99
C LEU A 282 -7.33 -0.23 -8.25
N VAL A 283 -7.24 0.35 -7.05
CA VAL A 283 -6.13 0.24 -6.11
C VAL A 283 -6.61 -0.51 -4.88
N MET A 284 -5.95 -1.61 -4.58
CA MET A 284 -6.26 -2.34 -3.36
C MET A 284 -5.68 -1.64 -2.16
N VAL A 285 -6.49 -1.41 -1.14
CA VAL A 285 -6.08 -0.86 0.15
C VAL A 285 -6.67 -1.71 1.27
N THR A 286 -5.96 -1.82 2.38
CA THR A 286 -6.49 -2.51 3.55
C THR A 286 -7.32 -1.59 4.42
N ASP A 287 -6.96 -0.32 4.50
CA ASP A 287 -7.50 0.63 5.48
C ASP A 287 -7.51 0.02 6.88
N ALA A 288 -6.46 -0.75 7.18
CA ALA A 288 -6.39 -1.51 8.41
C ALA A 288 -6.11 -0.61 9.61
N ILE A 289 -6.69 -0.99 10.74
CA ILE A 289 -6.46 -0.36 12.05
C ILE A 289 -5.43 -1.14 12.84
N SER A 290 -5.03 -0.59 13.98
CA SER A 290 -4.03 -1.18 14.89
C SER A 290 -4.35 -2.60 15.38
N ALA A 291 -5.59 -3.06 15.23
CA ALA A 291 -5.97 -4.44 15.54
C ALA A 291 -5.53 -5.49 14.49
N MET A 292 -5.12 -5.06 13.29
CA MET A 292 -4.57 -5.99 12.29
C MET A 292 -3.36 -6.72 12.85
N GLY A 293 -3.34 -8.06 12.74
CA GLY A 293 -2.25 -8.91 13.23
C GLY A 293 -2.28 -9.17 14.74
N LEU A 294 -3.34 -8.76 15.45
CA LEU A 294 -3.59 -9.20 16.82
C LEU A 294 -4.42 -10.50 16.80
N GLU A 295 -4.23 -11.30 17.83
CA GLU A 295 -4.98 -12.56 18.05
C GLU A 295 -6.45 -12.28 18.39
N ASP A 296 -7.29 -13.31 18.24
CA ASP A 296 -8.69 -13.25 18.71
C ASP A 296 -8.74 -12.94 20.20
N GLY A 297 -9.64 -12.02 20.57
CA GLY A 297 -9.80 -11.59 21.96
C GLY A 297 -10.03 -10.09 22.11
N THR A 298 -10.07 -9.62 23.34
CA THR A 298 -10.29 -8.20 23.67
C THR A 298 -8.97 -7.48 23.85
N HIS A 299 -8.78 -6.41 23.08
CA HIS A 299 -7.59 -5.57 23.09
C HIS A 299 -7.94 -4.13 23.45
N THR A 300 -7.04 -3.46 24.16
CA THR A 300 -7.15 -2.02 24.42
C THR A 300 -6.41 -1.27 23.33
N ILE A 301 -7.13 -0.51 22.51
CA ILE A 301 -6.57 0.29 21.42
C ILE A 301 -6.88 1.77 21.68
N GLY A 302 -5.88 2.50 22.16
CA GLY A 302 -6.08 3.85 22.67
C GLY A 302 -7.03 3.83 23.88
N GLN A 303 -8.17 4.52 23.75
CA GLN A 303 -9.21 4.55 24.79
C GLN A 303 -10.38 3.57 24.52
N MET A 304 -10.30 2.78 23.44
CA MET A 304 -11.36 1.83 23.07
C MET A 304 -10.97 0.40 23.42
N GLN A 305 -11.97 -0.36 23.88
CA GLN A 305 -11.89 -1.81 23.94
C GLN A 305 -12.40 -2.36 22.59
N VAL A 306 -11.53 -3.05 21.89
CA VAL A 306 -11.81 -3.66 20.59
C VAL A 306 -11.76 -5.17 20.75
N GLU A 307 -12.75 -5.87 20.28
CA GLU A 307 -12.78 -7.32 20.25
C GLU A 307 -12.50 -7.81 18.82
N VAL A 308 -11.41 -8.58 18.69
CA VAL A 308 -11.04 -9.28 17.45
C VAL A 308 -11.72 -10.65 17.45
N ARG A 309 -12.49 -10.95 16.40
CA ARG A 309 -13.19 -12.22 16.18
C ARG A 309 -12.96 -12.67 14.73
N GLY A 310 -11.96 -13.50 14.51
CA GLY A 310 -11.58 -13.95 13.16
C GLY A 310 -11.24 -12.76 12.26
N ASP A 311 -12.09 -12.47 11.29
CA ASP A 311 -11.85 -11.43 10.28
C ASP A 311 -12.46 -10.06 10.64
N ARG A 312 -12.99 -9.89 11.84
CA ARG A 312 -13.69 -8.68 12.27
C ARG A 312 -13.08 -8.09 13.52
N ALA A 313 -13.02 -6.77 13.55
CA ALA A 313 -12.78 -6.01 14.78
C ALA A 313 -14.03 -5.19 15.10
N VAL A 314 -14.59 -5.40 16.26
CA VAL A 314 -15.80 -4.71 16.75
C VAL A 314 -15.52 -3.99 18.06
N VAL A 315 -16.32 -2.99 18.37
CA VAL A 315 -16.32 -2.38 19.70
C VAL A 315 -16.73 -3.46 20.71
N ALA A 316 -15.91 -3.70 21.73
CA ALA A 316 -16.12 -4.78 22.67
C ALA A 316 -17.53 -4.76 23.27
N GLY A 317 -18.19 -5.92 23.27
CA GLY A 317 -19.58 -6.07 23.72
C GLY A 317 -20.64 -5.60 22.73
N THR A 318 -20.29 -5.25 21.48
CA THR A 318 -21.22 -4.84 20.44
C THR A 318 -20.93 -5.54 19.11
N GLU A 319 -21.79 -5.33 18.08
CA GLU A 319 -21.54 -5.76 16.71
C GLU A 319 -21.04 -4.61 15.80
N THR A 320 -20.68 -3.46 16.39
CA THR A 320 -20.23 -2.29 15.62
C THR A 320 -18.79 -2.46 15.18
N LEU A 321 -18.56 -2.46 13.87
CA LEU A 321 -17.22 -2.53 13.29
C LEU A 321 -16.35 -1.32 13.68
N CYS A 322 -15.09 -1.59 14.06
CA CYS A 322 -14.09 -0.57 14.38
C CYS A 322 -13.24 -0.15 13.18
N GLY A 323 -13.22 -0.93 12.11
CA GLY A 323 -12.39 -0.78 10.93
C GLY A 323 -11.90 -2.12 10.41
N SER A 324 -11.09 -2.09 9.37
CA SER A 324 -10.53 -3.30 8.76
C SER A 324 -9.36 -3.86 9.58
N ILE A 325 -9.25 -5.19 9.60
CA ILE A 325 -8.08 -5.92 10.12
C ILE A 325 -7.53 -6.88 9.06
N THR A 326 -7.95 -6.69 7.81
CA THR A 326 -7.54 -7.52 6.69
C THR A 326 -6.10 -7.24 6.29
N THR A 327 -5.46 -8.22 5.67
CA THR A 327 -4.11 -8.11 5.12
C THR A 327 -4.17 -7.98 3.59
N MET A 328 -3.12 -7.42 2.96
CA MET A 328 -3.11 -7.19 1.52
C MET A 328 -3.24 -8.49 0.72
N ASP A 329 -2.51 -9.52 1.09
CA ASP A 329 -2.57 -10.84 0.46
C ASP A 329 -3.98 -11.45 0.56
N LYS A 330 -4.66 -11.28 1.69
CA LYS A 330 -6.05 -11.70 1.88
C LYS A 330 -7.02 -10.90 1.00
N CYS A 331 -6.85 -9.57 0.93
CA CYS A 331 -7.61 -8.72 0.02
C CYS A 331 -7.50 -9.20 -1.42
N LEU A 332 -6.30 -9.54 -1.89
CA LEU A 332 -6.06 -10.07 -3.23
C LEU A 332 -6.81 -11.38 -3.48
N ARG A 333 -6.77 -12.33 -2.53
CA ARG A 333 -7.51 -13.61 -2.64
C ARG A 333 -9.01 -13.38 -2.70
N VAL A 334 -9.56 -12.52 -1.83
CA VAL A 334 -11.00 -12.18 -1.83
C VAL A 334 -11.39 -11.49 -3.13
N PHE A 335 -10.59 -10.54 -3.61
CA PHE A 335 -10.82 -9.85 -4.88
C PHE A 335 -10.84 -10.82 -6.07
N LYS A 336 -9.82 -11.67 -6.20
CA LYS A 336 -9.74 -12.70 -7.26
C LYS A 336 -10.96 -13.62 -7.22
N LYS A 337 -11.35 -14.11 -6.04
CA LYS A 337 -12.54 -14.95 -5.84
C LYS A 337 -13.83 -14.20 -6.20
N ALA A 338 -13.96 -12.95 -5.79
CA ALA A 338 -15.16 -12.14 -6.02
C ALA A 338 -15.37 -11.81 -7.50
N THR A 339 -14.28 -11.52 -8.23
CA THR A 339 -14.34 -11.02 -9.63
C THR A 339 -14.13 -12.09 -10.67
N GLY A 340 -13.43 -13.18 -10.35
CA GLY A 340 -12.96 -14.19 -11.31
C GLY A 340 -11.88 -13.67 -12.25
N CYS A 341 -11.18 -12.58 -11.91
CA CYS A 341 -10.16 -11.99 -12.75
C CYS A 341 -8.88 -12.86 -12.80
N SER A 342 -8.00 -12.56 -13.76
CA SER A 342 -6.69 -13.20 -13.88
C SER A 342 -5.77 -12.85 -12.71
N LEU A 343 -4.73 -13.65 -12.48
CA LEU A 343 -3.66 -13.33 -11.53
C LEU A 343 -3.01 -11.97 -11.83
N VAL A 344 -2.74 -11.71 -13.09
CA VAL A 344 -2.17 -10.43 -13.56
C VAL A 344 -3.05 -9.25 -13.12
N THR A 345 -4.35 -9.34 -13.40
CA THR A 345 -5.30 -8.29 -13.02
C THR A 345 -5.33 -8.09 -11.50
N ALA A 346 -5.37 -9.18 -10.73
CA ALA A 346 -5.38 -9.09 -9.27
C ALA A 346 -4.10 -8.43 -8.75
N LEU A 347 -2.94 -8.89 -9.18
CA LEU A 347 -1.65 -8.38 -8.72
C LEU A 347 -1.44 -6.90 -9.08
N ASN A 348 -1.85 -6.47 -10.29
CA ASN A 348 -1.71 -5.06 -10.70
C ASN A 348 -2.46 -4.11 -9.75
N THR A 349 -3.54 -4.54 -9.11
CA THR A 349 -4.28 -3.70 -8.15
C THR A 349 -3.48 -3.37 -6.89
N ALA A 350 -2.52 -4.19 -6.52
CA ALA A 350 -1.66 -4.00 -5.35
C ALA A 350 -0.21 -3.59 -5.72
N THR A 351 0.11 -3.49 -7.01
CA THR A 351 1.48 -3.21 -7.48
C THR A 351 1.53 -2.00 -8.42
N LEU A 352 1.20 -2.19 -9.70
CA LEU A 352 1.31 -1.16 -10.73
C LEU A 352 0.31 0.00 -10.52
N HIS A 353 -0.95 -0.31 -10.15
CA HIS A 353 -1.96 0.74 -9.98
C HIS A 353 -1.64 1.68 -8.82
N PRO A 354 -1.32 1.21 -7.58
CA PRO A 354 -0.90 2.13 -6.52
C PRO A 354 0.39 2.89 -6.87
N ALA A 355 1.34 2.28 -7.57
CA ALA A 355 2.55 2.97 -8.03
C ALA A 355 2.21 4.12 -9.00
N ARG A 356 1.31 3.90 -9.95
CA ARG A 356 0.82 4.94 -10.88
C ARG A 356 0.03 6.03 -10.17
N THR A 357 -0.76 5.68 -9.16
CA THR A 357 -1.55 6.65 -8.39
C THR A 357 -0.69 7.75 -7.80
N ILE A 358 0.49 7.40 -7.29
CA ILE A 358 1.43 8.34 -6.65
C ILE A 358 2.66 8.65 -7.51
N GLY A 359 2.67 8.23 -8.78
CA GLY A 359 3.70 8.63 -9.76
C GLY A 359 5.07 7.94 -9.61
N ILE A 360 5.17 6.78 -8.97
CA ILE A 360 6.45 6.08 -8.72
C ILE A 360 6.67 4.84 -9.60
N GLN A 361 5.85 4.63 -10.62
CA GLN A 361 5.87 3.41 -11.47
C GLN A 361 7.19 3.20 -12.23
N ALA A 362 8.04 4.22 -12.33
CA ALA A 362 9.38 4.07 -12.90
C ALA A 362 10.33 3.28 -12.00
N SER A 363 10.06 3.25 -10.68
CA SER A 363 10.92 2.59 -9.70
C SER A 363 10.24 1.45 -8.95
N LYS A 364 8.93 1.47 -8.76
CA LYS A 364 8.21 0.48 -7.95
C LYS A 364 6.93 0.01 -8.65
N GLY A 365 6.41 -1.14 -8.22
CA GLY A 365 5.18 -1.73 -8.75
C GLY A 365 5.34 -2.40 -10.12
N THR A 366 6.57 -2.57 -10.61
CA THR A 366 6.93 -3.26 -11.85
C THR A 366 8.21 -4.09 -11.66
N LEU A 367 8.45 -5.05 -12.58
CA LEU A 367 9.73 -5.78 -12.70
C LEU A 367 10.54 -5.31 -13.92
N ASN A 368 10.33 -4.08 -14.36
CA ASN A 368 11.03 -3.52 -15.51
C ASN A 368 12.49 -3.21 -15.18
N TYR A 369 13.34 -3.21 -16.20
CA TYR A 369 14.75 -2.86 -16.02
C TYR A 369 14.91 -1.44 -15.49
N GLY A 370 15.75 -1.30 -14.46
CA GLY A 370 15.98 -0.05 -13.73
C GLY A 370 15.06 0.14 -12.51
N ALA A 371 13.98 -0.63 -12.38
CA ALA A 371 13.14 -0.62 -11.18
C ALA A 371 13.90 -1.19 -9.97
N ASP A 372 13.40 -0.84 -8.78
CA ASP A 372 13.88 -1.43 -7.54
C ASP A 372 13.64 -2.95 -7.54
N ALA A 373 14.59 -3.72 -7.07
CA ALA A 373 14.44 -5.16 -6.92
C ALA A 373 13.62 -5.50 -5.68
N ASP A 374 12.41 -4.92 -5.61
CA ASP A 374 11.42 -5.14 -4.57
C ASP A 374 10.32 -6.05 -5.12
N PHE A 375 10.27 -7.29 -4.66
CA PHE A 375 9.34 -8.29 -5.19
C PHE A 375 8.94 -9.31 -4.14
N VAL A 376 7.89 -10.07 -4.45
CA VAL A 376 7.37 -11.16 -3.62
C VAL A 376 7.34 -12.46 -4.40
N PHE A 377 7.64 -13.57 -3.72
CA PHE A 377 7.42 -14.91 -4.24
C PHE A 377 6.06 -15.39 -3.76
N LEU A 378 5.27 -15.89 -4.69
CA LEU A 378 3.89 -16.32 -4.48
C LEU A 378 3.66 -17.70 -5.09
N ASP A 379 2.63 -18.39 -4.59
CA ASP A 379 1.97 -19.46 -5.33
C ASP A 379 0.79 -18.93 -6.17
N ASP A 380 0.10 -19.82 -6.88
CA ASP A 380 -1.07 -19.47 -7.71
C ASP A 380 -2.30 -19.10 -6.88
N ASP A 381 -2.30 -19.42 -5.58
CA ASP A 381 -3.34 -19.04 -4.62
C ASP A 381 -3.04 -17.69 -3.95
N LEU A 382 -1.94 -17.02 -4.34
CA LEU A 382 -1.50 -15.73 -3.80
C LEU A 382 -1.06 -15.80 -2.32
N ASN A 383 -0.55 -16.94 -1.89
CA ASN A 383 0.14 -17.02 -0.62
C ASN A 383 1.56 -16.49 -0.76
N VAL A 384 1.99 -15.68 0.22
CA VAL A 384 3.32 -15.07 0.23
C VAL A 384 4.34 -16.07 0.75
N TRP A 385 5.28 -16.48 -0.10
CA TRP A 385 6.40 -17.34 0.29
C TRP A 385 7.54 -16.55 0.90
N SER A 386 7.91 -15.45 0.24
CA SER A 386 8.98 -14.58 0.70
C SER A 386 8.82 -13.18 0.13
N THR A 387 9.39 -12.22 0.85
CA THR A 387 9.41 -10.81 0.45
C THR A 387 10.86 -10.35 0.32
N TRP A 388 11.14 -9.67 -0.77
CA TRP A 388 12.49 -9.23 -1.14
C TRP A 388 12.50 -7.71 -1.33
N ILE A 389 13.48 -7.05 -0.77
CA ILE A 389 13.72 -5.60 -0.95
C ILE A 389 15.16 -5.38 -1.38
N ALA A 390 15.35 -4.60 -2.44
CA ALA A 390 16.65 -4.35 -3.05
C ALA A 390 17.41 -5.66 -3.37
N GLY A 391 16.68 -6.72 -3.76
CA GLY A 391 17.25 -8.04 -4.06
C GLY A 391 17.65 -8.87 -2.86
N ASN A 392 17.38 -8.42 -1.63
CA ASN A 392 17.64 -9.16 -0.41
C ASN A 392 16.34 -9.77 0.14
N CYS A 393 16.40 -11.03 0.57
CA CYS A 393 15.29 -11.66 1.27
C CYS A 393 15.13 -11.02 2.66
N VAL A 394 13.98 -10.38 2.90
CA VAL A 394 13.68 -9.67 4.16
C VAL A 394 12.61 -10.36 4.99
N TYR A 395 11.87 -11.28 4.38
CA TYR A 395 10.90 -12.16 5.01
C TYR A 395 10.81 -13.47 4.25
N TYR A 396 10.66 -14.57 4.99
CA TYR A 396 10.44 -15.90 4.44
C TYR A 396 9.45 -16.69 5.34
N ASP A 397 8.46 -17.33 4.73
CA ASP A 397 7.56 -18.27 5.41
C ASP A 397 8.09 -19.71 5.29
N SER A 398 8.42 -20.32 6.41
CA SER A 398 9.00 -21.68 6.49
C SER A 398 8.08 -22.80 5.99
N ASN A 399 6.80 -22.52 5.79
CA ASN A 399 5.84 -23.47 5.23
C ASN A 399 5.99 -23.66 3.71
N PHE A 400 6.78 -22.81 3.05
CA PHE A 400 6.99 -22.84 1.60
C PHE A 400 8.42 -23.24 1.22
N PRO A 401 8.66 -23.66 -0.05
CA PRO A 401 9.99 -23.98 -0.53
C PRO A 401 10.95 -22.80 -0.42
N GLN A 402 12.05 -22.99 0.27
CA GLN A 402 13.09 -21.97 0.37
C GLN A 402 13.89 -21.86 -0.94
N ALA A 403 14.11 -20.64 -1.41
CA ALA A 403 15.04 -20.38 -2.49
C ALA A 403 16.45 -20.84 -2.10
N THR A 404 17.14 -21.50 -3.02
CA THR A 404 18.52 -21.97 -2.77
C THR A 404 19.52 -21.14 -3.55
N VAL A 405 20.59 -20.75 -2.88
CA VAL A 405 21.66 -19.93 -3.46
C VAL A 405 22.85 -20.81 -3.86
N LYS A 406 23.35 -20.61 -5.07
CA LYS A 406 24.58 -21.22 -5.55
C LYS A 406 25.54 -20.14 -6.03
N ALA A 407 26.74 -20.06 -5.41
CA ALA A 407 27.82 -19.24 -5.91
C ALA A 407 28.31 -19.80 -7.23
N THR A 408 28.48 -18.95 -8.25
CA THR A 408 28.92 -19.39 -9.59
C THR A 408 30.43 -19.38 -9.74
N ASN A 409 31.16 -18.69 -8.87
CA ASN A 409 32.61 -18.69 -8.86
C ASN A 409 33.15 -19.76 -7.90
N GLU A 410 33.53 -20.94 -8.43
CA GLU A 410 34.37 -21.92 -7.76
C GLU A 410 35.81 -21.42 -7.69
N ILE A 411 36.12 -20.44 -6.85
CA ILE A 411 37.47 -20.24 -6.28
C ILE A 411 37.28 -19.68 -4.86
N HIS A 412 37.37 -20.61 -3.88
CA HIS A 412 37.54 -20.41 -2.45
C HIS A 412 36.47 -19.58 -1.70
N LEU A 413 35.53 -20.27 -1.05
CA LEU A 413 35.39 -20.32 0.41
C LEU A 413 34.04 -20.98 0.75
N LYS A 414 34.12 -22.12 1.38
CA LYS A 414 32.98 -22.71 2.12
C LYS A 414 32.62 -21.73 3.23
N THR A 415 31.60 -20.95 3.01
CA THR A 415 30.78 -20.40 4.09
C THR A 415 29.33 -20.53 3.64
N GLU A 416 28.57 -21.35 4.33
CA GLU A 416 27.13 -21.34 4.30
C GLU A 416 26.66 -19.96 4.77
N ASN A 417 26.46 -19.05 3.85
CA ASN A 417 25.77 -17.80 4.13
C ASN A 417 24.27 -18.06 4.07
N SER A 418 23.71 -18.47 5.21
CA SER A 418 22.28 -18.36 5.44
C SER A 418 21.91 -16.88 5.43
N TYR A 419 21.13 -16.44 4.46
CA TYR A 419 20.46 -15.15 4.54
C TYR A 419 19.65 -15.10 5.84
N SER A 420 19.89 -14.12 6.69
CA SER A 420 19.11 -13.92 7.91
C SER A 420 17.72 -13.35 7.53
N CYS A 421 16.84 -14.22 7.07
CA CYS A 421 15.43 -13.90 6.88
C CYS A 421 14.72 -13.91 8.23
N ILE A 422 13.72 -13.06 8.38
CA ILE A 422 12.83 -13.09 9.53
C ILE A 422 11.98 -14.35 9.42
N HIS A 423 12.13 -15.27 10.37
CA HIS A 423 11.24 -16.43 10.51
C HIS A 423 9.95 -16.02 11.22
N LYS A 424 8.86 -16.63 10.83
CA LYS A 424 7.65 -16.66 11.63
C LYS A 424 7.90 -17.71 12.71
N ASP A 425 8.25 -17.30 13.92
CA ASP A 425 8.20 -18.21 15.06
C ASP A 425 6.74 -18.58 15.26
N SER A 426 6.43 -19.85 15.17
CA SER A 426 5.18 -20.39 15.68
C SER A 426 5.17 -20.08 17.19
N PRO A 427 4.08 -19.58 17.77
CA PRO A 427 4.00 -19.50 19.20
C PRO A 427 4.02 -20.93 19.73
N ASP A 428 5.13 -21.31 20.35
CA ASP A 428 5.14 -22.49 21.22
C ASP A 428 4.25 -22.18 22.45
N HIS A 429 3.17 -22.94 22.58
CA HIS A 429 2.27 -23.25 23.70
C HIS A 429 1.83 -22.14 24.67
#